data_3e4ca44b6416f15ee5ec763631b07bbd
#
_entry.id   3e4ca44b6416f15ee5ec763631b07bbd
#
_cell.length_a   1.000
_cell.length_b   1.000
_cell.length_c   1.000
_cell.angle_alpha   90.00
_cell.angle_beta   90.00
_cell.angle_gamma   90.00
#
_symmetry.space_group_name_H-M   'P 1'
#
loop_
_entity.id
_entity.type
_entity.pdbx_description
1 polymer ?
#
loop_
_entity_poly.entity_id
_entity_poly.type
_entity_poly.pdbx_seq_one_letter_code
_entity_poly.pdbx_strand_id
1 'polypeptide(L)'
;MSVQIRPPRPGDGEGMARVWLSAGAYYADLDPALFQVPSADGLAESFEADIRATSASGDRLRLVAERDGQVAGWLTAHLEQPAAGAAHQLVRELGWIRLMVDALVVDQALWRQGTGTALLEAAESWGRGRDASMVRLDTYAHGPVAVPFYEQHMGYRRRSIYFAKRLG
;
A
#
# COMPACT_ATOMS: atom_id res chain seq x y z
N MET A 1 10.90 8.44 19.32
CA MET A 1 11.74 7.64 18.39
C MET A 1 11.21 7.90 16.96
N SER A 2 12.09 8.25 16.04
CA SER A 2 11.70 8.61 14.66
C SER A 2 11.57 7.35 13.81
N VAL A 3 10.54 7.33 12.95
CA VAL A 3 10.41 6.33 11.90
C VAL A 3 11.34 6.72 10.74
N GLN A 4 12.11 5.76 10.22
CA GLN A 4 12.94 5.94 9.03
C GLN A 4 12.27 5.28 7.85
N ILE A 5 12.02 6.05 6.78
CA ILE A 5 11.51 5.53 5.51
C ILE A 5 12.68 5.28 4.57
N ARG A 6 12.77 4.07 4.02
CA ARG A 6 13.84 3.64 3.12
C ARG A 6 13.36 2.58 2.12
N PRO A 7 14.09 2.35 1.04
CA PRO A 7 13.89 1.16 0.22
C PRO A 7 14.07 -0.13 1.03
N PRO A 8 13.37 -1.22 0.67
CA PRO A 8 13.63 -2.52 1.28
C PRO A 8 15.05 -3.02 0.93
N ARG A 9 15.62 -3.81 1.83
CA ARG A 9 16.95 -4.43 1.68
C ARG A 9 16.86 -5.92 2.01
N PRO A 10 17.82 -6.75 1.53
CA PRO A 10 17.90 -8.15 1.94
C PRO A 10 17.87 -8.30 3.45
N GLY A 11 17.03 -9.21 3.95
CA GLY A 11 16.76 -9.42 5.38
C GLY A 11 15.47 -8.76 5.89
N ASP A 12 14.83 -7.88 5.11
CA ASP A 12 13.55 -7.27 5.53
C ASP A 12 12.34 -8.22 5.36
N GLY A 13 12.48 -9.29 4.57
CA GLY A 13 11.38 -10.20 4.20
C GLY A 13 10.64 -10.78 5.39
N GLU A 14 11.35 -11.19 6.45
CA GLU A 14 10.74 -11.70 7.69
C GLU A 14 9.90 -10.61 8.39
N GLY A 15 10.43 -9.40 8.49
CA GLY A 15 9.73 -8.26 9.07
C GLY A 15 8.50 -7.86 8.25
N MET A 16 8.60 -7.87 6.92
CA MET A 16 7.47 -7.57 6.03
C MET A 16 6.38 -8.65 6.14
N ALA A 17 6.75 -9.93 6.21
CA ALA A 17 5.83 -11.04 6.40
C ALA A 17 5.10 -10.93 7.75
N ARG A 18 5.79 -10.62 8.83
CA ARG A 18 5.20 -10.41 10.16
C ARG A 18 4.15 -9.30 10.13
N VAL A 19 4.45 -8.16 9.52
CA VAL A 19 3.52 -7.04 9.37
C VAL A 19 2.30 -7.44 8.52
N TRP A 20 2.50 -8.21 7.45
CA TRP A 20 1.42 -8.71 6.60
C TRP A 20 0.49 -9.66 7.34
N LEU A 21 1.03 -10.58 8.13
CA LEU A 21 0.24 -11.51 8.96
C LEU A 21 -0.55 -10.77 10.04
N SER A 22 0.03 -9.74 10.66
CA SER A 22 -0.68 -8.87 11.61
C SER A 22 -1.88 -8.18 10.98
N ALA A 23 -1.72 -7.64 9.76
CA ALA A 23 -2.82 -7.06 9.01
C ALA A 23 -3.88 -8.09 8.61
N GLY A 24 -3.45 -9.27 8.17
CA GLY A 24 -4.35 -10.37 7.83
C GLY A 24 -5.23 -10.81 8.99
N ALA A 25 -4.65 -10.94 10.18
CA ALA A 25 -5.39 -11.25 11.40
C ALA A 25 -6.45 -10.19 11.72
N TYR A 26 -6.08 -8.92 11.64
CA TYR A 26 -7.00 -7.80 11.86
C TYR A 26 -8.19 -7.81 10.88
N TYR A 27 -7.94 -7.97 9.58
CA TYR A 27 -9.01 -7.98 8.58
C TYR A 27 -9.87 -9.24 8.66
N ALA A 28 -9.29 -10.41 8.98
CA ALA A 28 -10.05 -11.64 9.19
C ALA A 28 -10.99 -11.54 10.41
N ASP A 29 -10.60 -10.79 11.45
CA ASP A 29 -11.47 -10.50 12.59
C ASP A 29 -12.61 -9.54 12.23
N LEU A 30 -12.36 -8.58 11.33
CA LEU A 30 -13.38 -7.62 10.88
C LEU A 30 -14.44 -8.27 9.98
N ASP A 31 -14.03 -9.06 9.03
CA ASP A 31 -14.93 -9.71 8.07
C ASP A 31 -14.34 -11.06 7.62
N PRO A 32 -14.60 -12.13 8.38
CA PRO A 32 -14.07 -13.46 8.07
C PRO A 32 -14.68 -14.10 6.81
N ALA A 33 -15.77 -13.54 6.28
CA ALA A 33 -16.34 -13.99 5.02
C ALA A 33 -15.55 -13.47 3.79
N LEU A 34 -14.86 -12.34 3.96
CA LEU A 34 -14.09 -11.70 2.90
C LEU A 34 -12.59 -11.94 3.06
N PHE A 35 -12.07 -11.88 4.27
CA PHE A 35 -10.64 -11.93 4.56
C PHE A 35 -10.23 -13.22 5.26
N GLN A 36 -8.98 -13.57 5.10
CA GLN A 36 -8.33 -14.68 5.80
C GLN A 36 -6.96 -14.27 6.30
N VAL A 37 -6.44 -14.94 7.31
CA VAL A 37 -5.03 -14.83 7.67
C VAL A 37 -4.21 -15.53 6.59
N PRO A 38 -3.24 -14.84 5.96
CA PRO A 38 -2.38 -15.49 4.97
C PRO A 38 -1.59 -16.68 5.56
N SER A 39 -1.21 -17.66 4.72
CA SER A 39 -0.27 -18.67 5.16
C SER A 39 1.09 -18.05 5.48
N ALA A 40 1.69 -18.45 6.59
CA ALA A 40 3.04 -18.03 6.95
C ALA A 40 4.11 -18.83 6.16
N ASP A 41 3.76 -20.01 5.63
CA ASP A 41 4.68 -20.90 4.93
C ASP A 41 5.22 -20.25 3.64
N GLY A 42 6.52 -20.04 3.57
CA GLY A 42 7.19 -19.44 2.41
C GLY A 42 6.94 -17.93 2.21
N LEU A 43 6.21 -17.29 3.13
CA LEU A 43 5.84 -15.87 2.97
C LEU A 43 7.05 -14.93 3.07
N ALA A 44 7.93 -15.15 4.03
CA ALA A 44 9.15 -14.35 4.20
C ALA A 44 10.09 -14.52 3.00
N GLU A 45 10.25 -15.74 2.50
CA GLU A 45 11.03 -16.06 1.32
C GLU A 45 10.46 -15.40 0.06
N SER A 46 9.13 -15.32 -0.05
CA SER A 46 8.46 -14.61 -1.14
C SER A 46 8.78 -13.13 -1.13
N PHE A 47 8.70 -12.46 0.03
CA PHE A 47 9.11 -11.06 0.15
C PHE A 47 10.60 -10.86 -0.14
N GLU A 48 11.47 -11.76 0.32
CA GLU A 48 12.90 -11.71 0.01
C GLU A 48 13.17 -11.86 -1.50
N ALA A 49 12.45 -12.76 -2.17
CA ALA A 49 12.55 -12.92 -3.62
C ALA A 49 12.11 -11.65 -4.35
N ASP A 50 11.01 -11.03 -3.91
CA ASP A 50 10.52 -9.76 -4.47
C ASP A 50 11.50 -8.60 -4.25
N ILE A 51 12.17 -8.53 -3.10
CA ILE A 51 13.21 -7.54 -2.81
C ILE A 51 14.38 -7.70 -3.80
N ARG A 52 14.83 -8.92 -4.04
CA ARG A 52 15.93 -9.22 -4.96
C ARG A 52 15.56 -9.03 -6.43
N ALA A 53 14.32 -9.30 -6.80
CA ALA A 53 13.81 -9.13 -8.15
C ALA A 53 13.55 -7.66 -8.53
N THR A 54 14.03 -6.70 -7.73
CA THR A 54 13.78 -5.27 -7.94
C THR A 54 14.09 -4.88 -9.36
N SER A 55 13.04 -4.65 -10.12
CA SER A 55 13.10 -4.26 -11.50
C SER A 55 13.74 -2.88 -11.66
N ALA A 56 14.62 -2.74 -12.62
CA ALA A 56 15.23 -1.46 -13.00
C ALA A 56 14.22 -0.46 -13.63
N SER A 57 12.93 -0.83 -13.75
CA SER A 57 11.90 0.09 -14.22
C SER A 57 11.65 1.13 -13.14
N GLY A 58 11.92 2.40 -13.43
CA GLY A 58 11.69 3.53 -12.53
C GLY A 58 10.22 3.77 -12.15
N ASP A 59 9.30 2.90 -12.58
CA ASP A 59 7.85 3.04 -12.41
C ASP A 59 7.29 2.36 -11.16
N ARG A 60 8.12 1.63 -10.41
CA ARG A 60 7.71 0.94 -9.19
C ARG A 60 8.38 1.52 -7.96
N LEU A 61 7.61 1.67 -6.89
CA LEU A 61 8.08 2.12 -5.60
C LEU A 61 7.87 1.01 -4.56
N ARG A 62 8.90 0.78 -3.75
CA ARG A 62 8.81 -0.06 -2.55
C ARG A 62 9.48 0.67 -1.40
N LEU A 63 8.78 0.80 -0.29
CA LEU A 63 9.26 1.46 0.91
C LEU A 63 9.04 0.57 2.13
N VAL A 64 9.98 0.65 3.03
CA VAL A 64 9.91 0.08 4.37
C VAL A 64 10.01 1.22 5.38
N ALA A 65 9.16 1.20 6.38
CA ALA A 65 9.28 2.01 7.57
C ALA A 65 10.03 1.20 8.63
N GLU A 66 11.21 1.67 9.00
CA GLU A 66 12.01 1.07 10.06
C GLU A 66 11.86 1.87 11.35
N ARG A 67 11.67 1.16 12.47
CA ARG A 67 11.68 1.72 13.81
C ARG A 67 12.48 0.79 14.72
N ASP A 68 13.44 1.35 15.43
CA ASP A 68 14.29 0.60 16.37
C ASP A 68 14.93 -0.67 15.76
N GLY A 69 15.33 -0.57 14.48
CA GLY A 69 15.96 -1.66 13.72
C GLY A 69 14.98 -2.73 13.21
N GLN A 70 13.69 -2.55 13.37
CA GLN A 70 12.67 -3.49 12.91
C GLN A 70 11.73 -2.88 11.86
N VAL A 71 11.21 -3.71 10.96
CA VAL A 71 10.17 -3.31 10.00
C VAL A 71 8.88 -3.03 10.76
N ALA A 72 8.45 -1.77 10.76
CA ALA A 72 7.23 -1.28 11.39
C ALA A 72 6.05 -1.23 10.42
N GLY A 73 6.33 -1.19 9.13
CA GLY A 73 5.35 -1.13 8.05
C GLY A 73 6.04 -1.09 6.69
N TRP A 74 5.27 -1.21 5.64
CA TRP A 74 5.78 -1.11 4.27
C TRP A 74 4.69 -0.64 3.31
N LEU A 75 5.14 -0.12 2.15
CA LEU A 75 4.29 0.35 1.07
C LEU A 75 4.84 -0.12 -0.27
N THR A 76 3.94 -0.52 -1.15
CA THR A 76 4.23 -0.75 -2.57
C THR A 76 3.32 0.11 -3.43
N ALA A 77 3.87 0.65 -4.51
CA ALA A 77 3.13 1.46 -5.47
C ALA A 77 3.76 1.37 -6.85
N HIS A 78 2.99 1.78 -7.87
CA HIS A 78 3.50 1.90 -9.24
C HIS A 78 2.88 3.09 -9.95
N LEU A 79 3.52 3.55 -11.02
CA LEU A 79 2.97 4.57 -11.91
C LEU A 79 2.17 3.92 -13.03
N GLU A 80 0.95 4.40 -13.21
CA GLU A 80 0.17 4.16 -14.42
C GLU A 80 0.31 5.36 -15.35
N GLN A 81 0.75 5.08 -16.59
CA GLN A 81 0.83 6.08 -17.64
C GLN A 81 -0.57 6.43 -18.18
N PRO A 82 -0.71 7.58 -18.86
CA PRO A 82 -1.96 7.92 -19.51
C PRO A 82 -2.44 6.80 -20.44
N ALA A 83 -3.72 6.46 -20.34
CA ALA A 83 -4.30 5.41 -21.17
C ALA A 83 -4.32 5.81 -22.65
N ALA A 84 -4.00 4.89 -23.53
CA ALA A 84 -4.20 5.09 -24.97
C ALA A 84 -5.68 5.43 -25.23
N GLY A 85 -5.95 6.48 -25.98
CA GLY A 85 -7.30 6.94 -26.25
C GLY A 85 -8.03 7.57 -25.06
N ALA A 86 -7.32 8.07 -24.05
CA ALA A 86 -7.89 8.73 -22.87
C ALA A 86 -8.88 9.84 -23.21
N ALA A 87 -8.69 10.53 -24.33
CA ALA A 87 -9.61 11.56 -24.83
C ALA A 87 -11.01 11.03 -25.18
N HIS A 88 -11.17 9.72 -25.38
CA HIS A 88 -12.43 9.05 -25.68
C HIS A 88 -13.06 8.38 -24.45
N GLN A 89 -12.46 8.56 -23.27
CA GLN A 89 -12.94 7.97 -22.03
C GLN A 89 -13.81 8.94 -21.22
N LEU A 90 -14.73 8.40 -20.44
CA LEU A 90 -15.58 9.20 -19.54
C LEU A 90 -14.80 9.74 -18.33
N VAL A 91 -13.78 9.01 -17.91
CA VAL A 91 -12.99 9.34 -16.71
C VAL A 91 -11.76 10.16 -17.13
N ARG A 92 -11.78 11.44 -16.77
CA ARG A 92 -10.73 12.42 -17.15
C ARG A 92 -9.33 12.03 -16.68
N GLU A 93 -9.22 11.45 -15.49
CA GLU A 93 -7.95 11.07 -14.88
C GLU A 93 -7.20 9.95 -15.61
N LEU A 94 -7.85 9.24 -16.54
CA LEU A 94 -7.19 8.28 -17.42
C LEU A 94 -6.19 8.95 -18.38
N GLY A 95 -6.26 10.25 -18.57
CA GLY A 95 -5.28 11.05 -19.30
C GLY A 95 -4.08 11.53 -18.47
N TRP A 96 -4.00 11.15 -17.19
CA TRP A 96 -2.96 11.58 -16.27
C TRP A 96 -2.00 10.45 -15.93
N ILE A 97 -0.77 10.81 -15.53
CA ILE A 97 0.10 9.90 -14.81
C ILE A 97 -0.45 9.77 -13.39
N ARG A 98 -0.68 8.54 -12.95
CA ARG A 98 -1.29 8.22 -11.66
C ARG A 98 -0.36 7.35 -10.84
N LEU A 99 -0.18 7.69 -9.57
CA LEU A 99 0.47 6.82 -8.61
C LEU A 99 -0.59 5.88 -8.02
N MET A 100 -0.43 4.59 -8.27
CA MET A 100 -1.27 3.53 -7.73
C MET A 100 -0.59 2.94 -6.51
N VAL A 101 -1.17 3.11 -5.32
CA VAL A 101 -0.70 2.45 -4.09
C VAL A 101 -1.33 1.06 -4.04
N ASP A 102 -0.49 0.02 -4.20
CA ASP A 102 -0.93 -1.37 -4.25
C ASP A 102 -1.15 -1.93 -2.85
N ALA A 103 -0.31 -1.54 -1.90
CA ALA A 103 -0.42 -1.90 -0.50
C ALA A 103 0.22 -0.85 0.40
N LEU A 104 -0.42 -0.58 1.53
CA LEU A 104 0.11 0.17 2.66
C LEU A 104 -0.24 -0.61 3.93
N VAL A 105 0.77 -1.13 4.59
CA VAL A 105 0.58 -1.99 5.76
C VAL A 105 1.47 -1.51 6.90
N VAL A 106 0.89 -1.42 8.10
CA VAL A 106 1.59 -1.04 9.32
C VAL A 106 1.27 -2.05 10.39
N ASP A 107 2.28 -2.47 11.15
CA ASP A 107 2.10 -3.34 12.30
C ASP A 107 1.04 -2.77 13.25
N GLN A 108 0.05 -3.57 13.60
CA GLN A 108 -1.08 -3.13 14.42
C GLN A 108 -0.64 -2.52 15.75
N ALA A 109 0.40 -3.07 16.37
CA ALA A 109 0.95 -2.55 17.62
C ALA A 109 1.55 -1.12 17.50
N LEU A 110 1.82 -0.67 16.27
CA LEU A 110 2.43 0.62 15.96
C LEU A 110 1.48 1.60 15.27
N TRP A 111 0.19 1.31 15.26
CA TRP A 111 -0.81 2.22 14.69
C TRP A 111 -0.90 3.54 15.46
N ARG A 112 -1.35 4.58 14.76
CA ARG A 112 -1.51 5.95 15.29
C ARG A 112 -0.21 6.59 15.79
N GLN A 113 0.94 6.09 15.33
CA GLN A 113 2.27 6.62 15.67
C GLN A 113 2.96 7.27 14.45
N GLY A 114 2.20 7.62 13.40
CA GLY A 114 2.69 8.35 12.24
C GLY A 114 3.37 7.49 11.16
N THR A 115 3.51 6.17 11.36
CA THR A 115 4.19 5.28 10.40
C THR A 115 3.49 5.24 9.04
N GLY A 116 2.16 5.08 9.02
CA GLY A 116 1.38 5.08 7.78
C GLY A 116 1.42 6.42 7.05
N THR A 117 1.36 7.53 7.80
CA THR A 117 1.50 8.89 7.27
C THR A 117 2.85 9.06 6.59
N ALA A 118 3.94 8.71 7.26
CA ALA A 118 5.29 8.86 6.72
C ALA A 118 5.51 8.02 5.43
N LEU A 119 4.98 6.79 5.39
CA LEU A 119 5.03 5.94 4.19
C LEU A 119 4.26 6.58 3.02
N LEU A 120 3.04 7.05 3.27
CA LEU A 120 2.19 7.60 2.22
C LEU A 120 2.72 8.95 1.71
N GLU A 121 3.18 9.83 2.58
CA GLU A 121 3.82 11.10 2.21
C GLU A 121 5.09 10.89 1.37
N ALA A 122 5.90 9.88 1.71
CA ALA A 122 7.07 9.51 0.92
C ALA A 122 6.67 9.01 -0.48
N ALA A 123 5.61 8.20 -0.58
CA ALA A 123 5.09 7.74 -1.86
C ALA A 123 4.52 8.90 -2.70
N GLU A 124 3.76 9.81 -2.08
CA GLU A 124 3.25 11.00 -2.76
C GLU A 124 4.38 11.90 -3.28
N SER A 125 5.43 12.11 -2.48
CA SER A 125 6.61 12.87 -2.88
C SER A 125 7.32 12.22 -4.06
N TRP A 126 7.48 10.90 -4.04
CA TRP A 126 8.07 10.12 -5.12
C TRP A 126 7.24 10.22 -6.41
N GLY A 127 5.91 10.16 -6.31
CA GLY A 127 4.99 10.31 -7.44
C GLY A 127 5.05 11.71 -8.04
N ARG A 128 5.04 12.77 -7.21
CA ARG A 128 5.17 14.18 -7.68
C ARG A 128 6.48 14.40 -8.43
N GLY A 129 7.58 13.81 -7.96
CA GLY A 129 8.87 13.88 -8.64
C GLY A 129 8.91 13.14 -10.00
N ARG A 130 7.81 12.46 -10.37
CA ARG A 130 7.62 11.73 -11.64
C ARG A 130 6.37 12.18 -12.39
N ASP A 131 5.94 13.41 -12.15
CA ASP A 131 4.81 14.05 -12.81
C ASP A 131 3.44 13.37 -12.57
N ALA A 132 3.33 12.52 -11.55
CA ALA A 132 2.04 11.98 -11.15
C ALA A 132 1.12 13.10 -10.65
N SER A 133 -0.03 13.24 -11.29
CA SER A 133 -1.04 14.27 -10.97
C SER A 133 -2.08 13.77 -9.98
N MET A 134 -2.07 12.47 -9.66
CA MET A 134 -3.04 11.85 -8.78
C MET A 134 -2.43 10.64 -8.08
N VAL A 135 -2.83 10.44 -6.83
CA VAL A 135 -2.63 9.18 -6.11
C VAL A 135 -3.97 8.45 -6.02
N ARG A 136 -3.96 7.15 -6.28
CA ARG A 136 -5.12 6.29 -6.17
C ARG A 136 -4.78 5.07 -5.31
N LEU A 137 -5.72 4.69 -4.47
CA LEU A 137 -5.68 3.49 -3.65
C LEU A 137 -7.11 3.00 -3.40
N ASP A 138 -7.24 1.78 -2.95
CA ASP A 138 -8.48 1.24 -2.44
C ASP A 138 -8.29 0.64 -1.04
N THR A 139 -9.37 0.55 -0.29
CA THR A 139 -9.40 -0.06 1.03
C THR A 139 -10.77 -0.67 1.31
N TYR A 140 -10.84 -1.54 2.31
CA TYR A 140 -12.11 -2.11 2.75
C TYR A 140 -13.09 -1.01 3.21
N ALA A 141 -14.27 -0.97 2.59
CA ALA A 141 -15.24 0.11 2.76
C ALA A 141 -15.72 0.31 4.22
N HIS A 142 -15.71 -0.76 5.00
CA HIS A 142 -16.11 -0.75 6.41
C HIS A 142 -14.91 -0.78 7.38
N GLY A 143 -13.71 -0.48 6.89
CA GLY A 143 -12.48 -0.43 7.70
C GLY A 143 -12.52 0.74 8.70
N PRO A 144 -12.66 0.47 10.01
CA PRO A 144 -12.86 1.54 11.01
C PRO A 144 -11.58 2.36 11.27
N VAL A 145 -10.43 1.88 10.82
CA VAL A 145 -9.13 2.55 10.96
C VAL A 145 -8.68 3.15 9.63
N ALA A 146 -8.70 2.37 8.55
CA ALA A 146 -8.17 2.79 7.26
C ALA A 146 -9.00 3.91 6.62
N VAL A 147 -10.34 3.81 6.65
CA VAL A 147 -11.20 4.82 6.02
C VAL A 147 -11.03 6.21 6.66
N PRO A 148 -11.10 6.38 8.00
CA PRO A 148 -10.83 7.68 8.63
C PRO A 148 -9.38 8.16 8.41
N PHE A 149 -8.41 7.25 8.35
CA PHE A 149 -7.02 7.59 8.06
C PHE A 149 -6.91 8.27 6.70
N TYR A 150 -7.46 7.68 5.65
CA TYR A 150 -7.39 8.28 4.31
C TYR A 150 -8.22 9.56 4.20
N GLU A 151 -9.46 9.57 4.68
CA GLU A 151 -10.36 10.71 4.48
C GLU A 151 -10.06 11.90 5.40
N GLN A 152 -9.91 11.64 6.70
CA GLN A 152 -9.83 12.71 7.70
C GLN A 152 -8.40 13.15 7.96
N HIS A 153 -7.44 12.21 7.91
CA HIS A 153 -6.05 12.50 8.22
C HIS A 153 -5.23 12.84 6.99
N MET A 154 -5.35 12.06 5.91
CA MET A 154 -4.57 12.25 4.69
C MET A 154 -5.27 13.09 3.60
N GLY A 155 -6.54 13.43 3.78
CA GLY A 155 -7.29 14.31 2.86
C GLY A 155 -7.71 13.66 1.54
N TYR A 156 -7.74 12.34 1.49
CA TYR A 156 -8.24 11.60 0.32
C TYR A 156 -9.77 11.68 0.23
N ARG A 157 -10.30 11.53 -0.97
CA ARG A 157 -11.75 11.53 -1.22
C ARG A 157 -12.18 10.22 -1.82
N ARG A 158 -13.32 9.68 -1.36
CA ARG A 158 -13.96 8.54 -2.02
C ARG A 158 -14.37 8.90 -3.44
N ARG A 159 -14.04 8.03 -4.39
CA ARG A 159 -14.28 8.26 -5.82
C ARG A 159 -15.12 7.19 -6.48
N SER A 160 -15.05 5.96 -6.00
CA SER A 160 -15.75 4.82 -6.58
C SER A 160 -16.23 3.85 -5.50
N ILE A 161 -17.23 3.04 -5.87
CA ILE A 161 -17.72 1.93 -5.06
C ILE A 161 -17.45 0.65 -5.86
N TYR A 162 -16.89 -0.34 -5.20
CA TYR A 162 -16.67 -1.67 -5.75
C TYR A 162 -17.82 -2.59 -5.34
N PHE A 163 -18.38 -3.29 -6.31
CA PHE A 163 -19.41 -4.31 -6.08
C PHE A 163 -18.87 -5.68 -6.46
N ALA A 164 -19.09 -6.68 -5.61
CA ALA A 164 -18.75 -8.06 -5.89
C ALA A 164 -19.95 -8.97 -5.65
N LYS A 165 -20.08 -10.01 -6.48
CA LYS A 165 -21.08 -11.08 -6.33
C LYS A 165 -20.41 -12.40 -6.59
N ARG A 166 -20.57 -13.33 -5.66
CA ARG A 166 -20.13 -14.72 -5.88
C ARG A 166 -21.05 -15.37 -6.91
N LEU A 167 -20.44 -15.93 -7.96
CA LEU A 167 -21.16 -16.76 -8.93
C LEU A 167 -21.09 -18.18 -8.42
N GLY A 168 -22.24 -18.74 -8.03
CA GLY A 168 -22.40 -20.02 -7.32
C GLY A 168 -21.81 -21.21 -8.00
#